data_6e5c9fa05874913ea23f1b8c5a14b992
#
_entry.id   6e5c9fa05874913ea23f1b8c5a14b992
#
_cell.length_a   1.000
_cell.length_b   1.000
_cell.length_c   1.000
_cell.angle_alpha   90.00
_cell.angle_beta   90.00
_cell.angle_gamma   90.00
#
_symmetry.space_group_name_H-M   'P 1'
#
loop_
_entity.id
_entity.type
_entity.pdbx_description
1 polymer ?
#
loop_
_entity_poly.entity_id
_entity_poly.type
_entity_poly.pdbx_seq_one_letter_code
_entity_poly.pdbx_strand_id
1 'polypeptide(L)'
;MNSHLRRILLFVALTALSVLSGCWTYSLQPIYSDDDPNLTYEPALDGTWKTETNESITITGDFGSKKYQLECVGGSSNPEEQSKPDFDFTFSARLVELGAGRFLDVVPERSETEGGPGMLPAHNVFKVSLQGDTLVLSPMNVDWLCKASQADQAALGQCIDGDFILTASTDVLQGYVRDHSDDEQVFPESDDGDGFRRVAKPGSAE
;
A
#
# COMPACT_ATOMS: atom_id res chain seq x y z
N MET A 1 -0.99 -42.91 -11.34
CA MET A 1 -1.36 -41.47 -11.32
C MET A 1 -1.48 -41.00 -12.75
N ASN A 2 -2.72 -40.70 -13.21
CA ASN A 2 -3.04 -40.47 -14.61
C ASN A 2 -2.32 -39.24 -15.16
N SER A 3 -1.78 -39.31 -16.40
CA SER A 3 -1.04 -38.25 -17.06
C SER A 3 -1.86 -36.94 -17.19
N HIS A 4 -3.19 -37.05 -17.26
CA HIS A 4 -4.13 -35.91 -17.27
C HIS A 4 -4.18 -35.21 -15.92
N LEU A 5 -4.16 -35.94 -14.81
CA LEU A 5 -4.17 -35.36 -13.45
C LEU A 5 -2.86 -34.60 -13.18
N ARG A 6 -1.73 -35.11 -13.69
CA ARG A 6 -0.42 -34.46 -13.57
C ARG A 6 -0.33 -33.14 -14.39
N ARG A 7 -0.99 -33.11 -15.55
CA ARG A 7 -1.06 -31.89 -16.38
C ARG A 7 -1.98 -30.81 -15.76
N ILE A 8 -3.10 -31.22 -15.17
CA ILE A 8 -4.01 -30.33 -14.45
C ILE A 8 -3.33 -29.76 -13.21
N LEU A 9 -2.63 -30.58 -12.43
CA LEU A 9 -1.85 -30.12 -11.26
C LEU A 9 -0.70 -29.17 -11.65
N LEU A 10 -0.04 -29.40 -12.80
CA LEU A 10 0.99 -28.50 -13.33
C LEU A 10 0.40 -27.17 -13.81
N PHE A 11 -0.78 -27.18 -14.43
CA PHE A 11 -1.48 -25.95 -14.83
C PHE A 11 -1.96 -25.15 -13.62
N VAL A 12 -2.53 -25.78 -12.61
CA VAL A 12 -2.96 -25.15 -11.36
C VAL A 12 -1.76 -24.59 -10.57
N ALA A 13 -0.63 -25.30 -10.55
CA ALA A 13 0.59 -24.80 -9.92
C ALA A 13 1.22 -23.62 -10.69
N LEU A 14 1.09 -23.60 -12.03
CA LEU A 14 1.62 -22.51 -12.86
C LEU A 14 0.76 -21.25 -12.76
N THR A 15 -0.55 -21.39 -12.61
CA THR A 15 -1.47 -20.25 -12.38
C THR A 15 -1.36 -19.73 -10.94
N ALA A 16 -1.07 -20.57 -9.96
CA ALA A 16 -0.85 -20.13 -8.58
C ALA A 16 0.48 -19.33 -8.42
N LEU A 17 1.49 -19.59 -9.29
CA LEU A 17 2.76 -18.85 -9.25
C LEU A 17 2.65 -17.42 -9.82
N SER A 18 1.64 -17.16 -10.66
CA SER A 18 1.42 -15.81 -11.23
C SER A 18 0.72 -14.83 -10.28
N VAL A 19 0.16 -15.30 -9.18
CA VAL A 19 -0.52 -14.46 -8.17
C VAL A 19 0.46 -13.91 -7.12
N LEU A 20 1.71 -14.44 -7.07
CA LEU A 20 2.74 -14.01 -6.12
C LEU A 20 3.68 -12.91 -6.65
N SER A 21 3.55 -12.52 -7.93
CA SER A 21 4.20 -11.33 -8.45
C SER A 21 3.26 -10.13 -8.23
N GLY A 22 3.16 -9.68 -6.98
CA GLY A 22 2.55 -8.40 -6.66
C GLY A 22 3.29 -7.32 -7.44
N CYS A 23 2.70 -6.84 -8.53
CA CYS A 23 3.21 -5.68 -9.24
C CYS A 23 3.02 -4.46 -8.35
N TRP A 24 4.10 -3.81 -7.93
CA TRP A 24 4.08 -2.68 -7.01
C TRP A 24 4.52 -1.39 -7.71
N THR A 25 3.97 -0.28 -7.26
CA THR A 25 4.45 1.05 -7.64
C THR A 25 5.32 1.60 -6.52
N TYR A 26 6.59 1.85 -6.81
CA TYR A 26 7.56 2.39 -5.86
C TYR A 26 7.94 3.80 -6.27
N SER A 27 7.99 4.74 -5.33
CA SER A 27 8.50 6.08 -5.56
C SER A 27 9.83 6.31 -4.85
N LEU A 28 10.79 6.90 -5.56
CA LEU A 28 12.07 7.32 -4.97
C LEU A 28 11.96 8.66 -4.24
N GLN A 29 10.87 9.40 -4.46
CA GLN A 29 10.58 10.67 -3.81
C GLN A 29 9.23 10.59 -3.12
N PRO A 30 9.06 11.26 -1.97
CA PRO A 30 7.74 11.41 -1.35
C PRO A 30 6.81 12.27 -2.23
N ILE A 31 5.51 12.10 -2.03
CA ILE A 31 4.51 13.00 -2.64
C ILE A 31 4.27 14.27 -1.78
N TYR A 32 5.15 14.58 -0.86
CA TYR A 32 5.07 15.76 0.01
C TYR A 32 6.45 16.34 0.28
N SER A 33 6.50 17.58 0.70
CA SER A 33 7.65 18.19 1.37
C SER A 33 7.36 18.37 2.86
N ASP A 34 8.38 18.54 3.70
CA ASP A 34 8.17 18.66 5.16
C ASP A 34 7.26 19.85 5.54
N ASP A 35 7.30 20.93 4.77
CA ASP A 35 6.47 22.12 4.98
C ASP A 35 5.25 22.18 4.04
N ASP A 36 4.83 21.05 3.47
CA ASP A 36 3.74 21.00 2.51
C ASP A 36 2.42 21.43 3.18
N PRO A 37 1.73 22.45 2.67
CA PRO A 37 0.45 22.91 3.22
C PRO A 37 -0.66 21.86 3.09
N ASN A 38 -0.52 20.90 2.18
CA ASN A 38 -1.49 19.83 1.96
C ASN A 38 -1.32 18.66 2.95
N LEU A 39 -0.25 18.67 3.78
CA LEU A 39 -0.12 17.69 4.85
C LEU A 39 -1.25 17.85 5.85
N THR A 40 -1.96 16.77 6.13
CA THR A 40 -3.11 16.75 7.03
C THR A 40 -3.01 15.62 8.05
N TYR A 41 -3.91 15.65 9.04
CA TYR A 41 -4.06 14.60 10.03
C TYR A 41 -5.53 14.24 10.18
N GLU A 42 -5.86 12.99 10.02
CA GLU A 42 -7.20 12.43 10.18
C GLU A 42 -7.23 11.47 11.37
N PRO A 43 -7.73 11.90 12.54
CA PRO A 43 -7.74 11.05 13.73
C PRO A 43 -8.62 9.80 13.59
N ALA A 44 -9.50 9.78 12.60
CA ALA A 44 -10.31 8.61 12.32
C ALA A 44 -9.52 7.49 11.62
N LEU A 45 -8.28 7.69 11.22
CA LEU A 45 -7.40 6.61 10.78
C LEU A 45 -6.81 5.83 11.95
N ASP A 46 -6.65 6.45 13.13
CA ASP A 46 -6.06 5.77 14.29
C ASP A 46 -6.89 4.58 14.71
N GLY A 47 -6.21 3.47 14.97
CA GLY A 47 -6.81 2.24 15.46
C GLY A 47 -6.27 1.00 14.79
N THR A 48 -6.87 -0.14 15.12
CA THR A 48 -6.56 -1.43 14.53
C THR A 48 -7.62 -1.82 13.52
N TRP A 49 -7.18 -2.18 12.35
CA TRP A 49 -7.99 -2.53 11.20
C TRP A 49 -7.63 -3.94 10.73
N LYS A 50 -8.61 -4.73 10.32
CA LYS A 50 -8.42 -6.12 9.86
C LYS A 50 -9.14 -6.41 8.58
N THR A 51 -8.53 -7.26 7.74
CA THR A 51 -9.18 -7.90 6.60
C THR A 51 -9.94 -9.16 7.06
N GLU A 52 -10.73 -9.73 6.16
CA GLU A 52 -11.38 -11.02 6.39
C GLU A 52 -10.37 -12.18 6.49
N THR A 53 -9.19 -12.02 5.90
CA THR A 53 -8.07 -12.99 5.94
C THR A 53 -7.18 -12.88 7.18
N ASN A 54 -7.61 -12.08 8.19
CA ASN A 54 -6.87 -11.82 9.44
C ASN A 54 -5.55 -11.03 9.29
N GLU A 55 -5.29 -10.44 8.16
CA GLU A 55 -4.26 -9.42 8.07
C GLU A 55 -4.69 -8.20 8.87
N SER A 56 -3.77 -7.58 9.57
CA SER A 56 -4.08 -6.41 10.39
C SER A 56 -3.11 -5.28 10.17
N ILE A 57 -3.64 -4.06 10.22
CA ILE A 57 -2.86 -2.82 10.26
C ILE A 57 -3.26 -2.07 11.51
N THR A 58 -2.30 -1.78 12.37
CA THR A 58 -2.48 -0.84 13.48
C THR A 58 -1.89 0.49 13.08
N ILE A 59 -2.72 1.53 13.04
CA ILE A 59 -2.34 2.89 12.68
C ILE A 59 -2.32 3.73 13.95
N THR A 60 -1.18 4.35 14.22
CA THR A 60 -1.00 5.27 15.34
C THR A 60 -0.48 6.60 14.83
N GLY A 61 -1.24 7.68 15.04
CA GLY A 61 -0.90 8.99 14.55
C GLY A 61 -0.45 9.95 15.63
N ASP A 62 0.44 10.89 15.25
CA ASP A 62 0.84 12.05 16.03
C ASP A 62 0.32 13.32 15.36
N PHE A 63 -0.67 13.95 15.98
CA PHE A 63 -1.28 15.19 15.51
C PHE A 63 -0.25 16.33 15.35
N GLY A 64 0.71 16.42 16.28
CA GLY A 64 1.69 17.52 16.29
C GLY A 64 2.62 17.48 15.10
N SER A 65 3.09 16.31 14.74
CA SER A 65 3.99 16.08 13.59
C SER A 65 3.25 15.71 12.31
N LYS A 66 1.94 15.41 12.38
CA LYS A 66 1.13 14.85 11.28
C LYS A 66 1.74 13.57 10.71
N LYS A 67 2.37 12.75 11.55
CA LYS A 67 2.96 11.47 11.17
C LYS A 67 2.08 10.33 11.64
N TYR A 68 2.14 9.24 10.89
CA TYR A 68 1.55 7.96 11.30
C TYR A 68 2.64 6.90 11.33
N GLN A 69 2.49 5.97 12.26
CA GLN A 69 3.18 4.70 12.28
C GLN A 69 2.16 3.61 11.95
N LEU A 70 2.53 2.70 11.05
CA LEU A 70 1.72 1.57 10.65
C LEU A 70 2.45 0.29 11.03
N GLU A 71 1.80 -0.56 11.82
CA GLU A 71 2.26 -1.91 12.14
C GLU A 71 1.39 -2.89 11.36
N CYS A 72 1.99 -3.55 10.36
CA CYS A 72 1.31 -4.49 9.48
C CYS A 72 1.69 -5.91 9.86
N VAL A 73 0.69 -6.71 10.22
CA VAL A 73 0.88 -8.09 10.64
C VAL A 73 0.05 -9.00 9.75
N GLY A 74 0.70 -9.96 9.09
CA GLY A 74 0.04 -10.96 8.27
C GLY A 74 -0.56 -12.07 9.10
N GLY A 75 -1.77 -12.50 8.73
CA GLY A 75 -2.39 -13.66 9.33
C GLY A 75 -1.67 -14.95 8.91
N SER A 76 -1.46 -15.89 9.84
CA SER A 76 -0.98 -17.21 9.47
C SER A 76 -2.06 -17.98 8.69
N SER A 77 -1.72 -18.44 7.50
CA SER A 77 -2.59 -19.30 6.68
C SER A 77 -2.77 -20.71 7.28
N ASN A 78 -1.94 -21.07 8.26
CA ASN A 78 -2.01 -22.36 8.94
C ASN A 78 -2.65 -22.23 10.31
N PRO A 79 -3.85 -22.82 10.55
CA PRO A 79 -4.52 -22.77 11.86
C PRO A 79 -3.72 -23.34 13.03
N GLU A 80 -2.75 -24.22 12.77
CA GLU A 80 -1.88 -24.82 13.78
C GLU A 80 -0.68 -23.94 14.14
N GLU A 81 -0.34 -22.95 13.30
CA GLU A 81 0.78 -22.00 13.49
C GLU A 81 0.33 -20.57 13.82
N GLN A 82 -0.89 -20.39 14.32
CA GLN A 82 -1.46 -19.04 14.64
C GLN A 82 -0.62 -18.20 15.62
N SER A 83 0.40 -18.78 16.23
CA SER A 83 1.29 -18.08 17.18
C SER A 83 2.41 -17.28 16.52
N LYS A 84 2.61 -17.39 15.19
CA LYS A 84 3.66 -16.66 14.48
C LYS A 84 3.06 -16.03 13.24
N PRO A 85 3.11 -14.70 13.11
CA PRO A 85 2.67 -14.02 11.89
C PRO A 85 3.57 -14.41 10.70
N ASP A 86 2.98 -14.46 9.50
CA ASP A 86 3.74 -14.71 8.27
C ASP A 86 4.67 -13.54 7.94
N PHE A 87 4.25 -12.32 8.34
CA PHE A 87 5.08 -11.12 8.26
C PHE A 87 4.72 -10.13 9.39
N ASP A 88 5.67 -9.29 9.74
CA ASP A 88 5.54 -8.19 10.70
C ASP A 88 6.43 -7.03 10.21
N PHE A 89 5.79 -5.96 9.74
CA PHE A 89 6.47 -4.80 9.18
C PHE A 89 5.97 -3.52 9.80
N THR A 90 6.92 -2.61 10.05
CA THR A 90 6.62 -1.25 10.50
C THR A 90 6.91 -0.25 9.38
N PHE A 91 5.99 0.68 9.21
CA PHE A 91 6.11 1.77 8.24
C PHE A 91 5.85 3.10 8.92
N SER A 92 6.50 4.14 8.41
CA SER A 92 6.07 5.52 8.68
C SER A 92 5.25 6.06 7.51
N ALA A 93 4.32 6.96 7.79
CA ALA A 93 3.48 7.53 6.75
C ALA A 93 3.09 8.98 7.00
N ARG A 94 2.70 9.66 5.92
CA ARG A 94 2.12 11.00 5.90
C ARG A 94 0.84 11.00 5.09
N LEU A 95 -0.17 11.71 5.57
CA LEU A 95 -1.41 11.92 4.85
C LEU A 95 -1.37 13.27 4.14
N VAL A 96 -1.66 13.26 2.84
CA VAL A 96 -1.63 14.43 1.97
C VAL A 96 -2.99 14.59 1.28
N GLU A 97 -3.53 15.80 1.23
CA GLU A 97 -4.73 16.13 0.48
C GLU A 97 -4.35 16.71 -0.89
N LEU A 98 -4.66 15.99 -1.98
CA LEU A 98 -4.36 16.41 -3.35
C LEU A 98 -5.62 16.28 -4.21
N GLY A 99 -6.05 17.38 -4.81
CA GLY A 99 -7.31 17.41 -5.57
C GLY A 99 -8.51 17.13 -4.68
N ALA A 100 -9.34 16.16 -5.06
CA ALA A 100 -10.48 15.71 -4.26
C ALA A 100 -10.13 14.51 -3.35
N GLY A 101 -8.90 13.99 -3.44
CA GLY A 101 -8.47 12.78 -2.75
C GLY A 101 -7.56 13.01 -1.54
N ARG A 102 -7.51 12.02 -0.66
CA ARG A 102 -6.53 11.89 0.41
C ARG A 102 -5.61 10.72 0.11
N PHE A 103 -4.33 10.93 0.28
CA PHE A 103 -3.30 9.97 -0.09
C PHE A 103 -2.35 9.73 1.09
N LEU A 104 -2.11 8.48 1.38
CA LEU A 104 -1.14 8.04 2.38
C LEU A 104 0.16 7.68 1.64
N ASP A 105 1.21 8.44 1.91
CA ASP A 105 2.56 8.14 1.46
C ASP A 105 3.23 7.32 2.55
N VAL A 106 3.57 6.09 2.24
CA VAL A 106 4.03 5.07 3.18
C VAL A 106 5.45 4.67 2.83
N VAL A 107 6.35 4.69 3.82
CA VAL A 107 7.74 4.27 3.66
C VAL A 107 8.12 3.27 4.75
N PRO A 108 8.82 2.15 4.43
CA PRO A 108 9.23 1.18 5.42
C PRO A 108 10.22 1.78 6.41
N GLU A 109 10.02 1.50 7.70
CA GLU A 109 11.00 1.84 8.73
C GLU A 109 12.16 0.84 8.68
N ARG A 110 13.39 1.36 8.81
CA ARG A 110 14.56 0.49 8.86
C ARG A 110 14.55 -0.29 10.17
N SER A 111 14.47 -1.60 10.09
CA SER A 111 14.79 -2.44 11.24
C SER A 111 16.30 -2.43 11.48
N GLU A 112 16.74 -1.95 12.63
CA GLU A 112 18.17 -1.98 13.03
C GLU A 112 18.67 -3.42 13.29
N THR A 113 17.76 -4.39 13.40
CA THR A 113 18.08 -5.76 13.81
C THR A 113 18.33 -6.73 12.66
N GLU A 114 17.96 -6.39 11.44
CA GLU A 114 18.21 -7.24 10.28
C GLU A 114 19.33 -6.68 9.43
N GLY A 115 20.54 -7.25 9.58
CA GLY A 115 21.70 -6.99 8.75
C GLY A 115 21.55 -7.49 7.30
N GLY A 116 20.38 -7.31 6.72
CA GLY A 116 20.12 -7.56 5.31
C GLY A 116 20.67 -6.45 4.41
N PRO A 117 20.90 -6.70 3.11
CA PRO A 117 21.23 -5.67 2.14
C PRO A 117 20.17 -4.58 2.22
N GLY A 118 20.58 -3.34 2.50
CA GLY A 118 19.71 -2.23 2.84
C GLY A 118 18.54 -2.09 1.85
N MET A 119 17.33 -2.27 2.35
CA MET A 119 16.14 -1.92 1.58
C MET A 119 16.19 -0.43 1.26
N LEU A 120 16.06 -0.10 -0.01
CA LEU A 120 15.86 1.29 -0.38
C LEU A 120 14.55 1.75 0.29
N PRO A 121 14.55 2.89 0.99
CA PRO A 121 13.31 3.46 1.53
C PRO A 121 12.47 3.99 0.36
N ALA A 122 11.79 3.08 -0.33
CA ALA A 122 10.88 3.44 -1.40
C ALA A 122 9.51 3.79 -0.82
N HIS A 123 8.95 4.88 -1.31
CA HIS A 123 7.62 5.34 -0.94
C HIS A 123 6.54 4.57 -1.73
N ASN A 124 5.43 4.27 -1.08
CA ASN A 124 4.24 3.72 -1.70
C ASN A 124 3.08 4.69 -1.48
N VAL A 125 2.35 5.01 -2.53
CA VAL A 125 1.24 5.95 -2.48
C VAL A 125 -0.08 5.20 -2.56
N PHE A 126 -0.92 5.40 -1.53
CA PHE A 126 -2.26 4.82 -1.47
C PHE A 126 -3.31 5.92 -1.41
N LYS A 127 -4.32 5.87 -2.26
CA LYS A 127 -5.54 6.64 -2.06
C LYS A 127 -6.28 6.08 -0.85
N VAL A 128 -6.73 6.97 0.04
CA VAL A 128 -7.42 6.60 1.28
C VAL A 128 -8.91 6.89 1.16
N SER A 129 -9.73 5.87 1.35
CA SER A 129 -11.17 6.01 1.54
C SER A 129 -11.56 5.48 2.92
N LEU A 130 -12.26 6.30 3.70
CA LEU A 130 -12.73 5.94 5.03
C LEU A 130 -14.24 6.15 5.08
N GLN A 131 -14.98 5.05 5.24
CA GLN A 131 -16.44 5.04 5.29
C GLN A 131 -16.90 4.33 6.58
N GLY A 132 -17.19 5.13 7.61
CA GLY A 132 -17.53 4.58 8.93
C GLY A 132 -16.38 3.76 9.51
N ASP A 133 -16.59 2.46 9.69
CA ASP A 133 -15.60 1.52 10.21
C ASP A 133 -14.91 0.70 9.09
N THR A 134 -14.94 1.19 7.87
CA THR A 134 -14.24 0.57 6.73
C THR A 134 -13.16 1.50 6.20
N LEU A 135 -11.92 1.01 6.14
CA LEU A 135 -10.76 1.67 5.55
C LEU A 135 -10.36 0.95 4.26
N VAL A 136 -10.32 1.67 3.16
CA VAL A 136 -9.80 1.18 1.87
C VAL A 136 -8.53 1.92 1.55
N LEU A 137 -7.47 1.18 1.23
CA LEU A 137 -6.18 1.68 0.77
C LEU A 137 -5.97 1.21 -0.68
N SER A 138 -6.15 2.10 -1.63
CA SER A 138 -6.03 1.81 -3.06
C SER A 138 -4.64 2.21 -3.56
N PRO A 139 -3.76 1.25 -3.91
CA PRO A 139 -2.45 1.57 -4.48
C PRO A 139 -2.59 2.15 -5.89
N MET A 140 -1.55 2.83 -6.37
CA MET A 140 -1.48 3.21 -7.78
C MET A 140 -1.41 1.95 -8.66
N ASN A 141 -2.21 1.94 -9.73
CA ASN A 141 -2.31 0.81 -10.65
C ASN A 141 -1.07 0.73 -11.55
N VAL A 142 -0.21 -0.23 -11.23
CA VAL A 142 1.03 -0.47 -11.98
C VAL A 142 0.78 -0.87 -13.43
N ASP A 143 -0.24 -1.68 -13.67
CA ASP A 143 -0.60 -2.14 -15.02
C ASP A 143 -1.01 -0.98 -15.92
N TRP A 144 -1.75 -0.01 -15.34
CA TRP A 144 -2.14 1.19 -16.06
C TRP A 144 -0.93 2.08 -16.34
N LEU A 145 -0.08 2.32 -15.35
CA LEU A 145 1.15 3.10 -15.49
C LEU A 145 2.11 2.49 -16.52
N CYS A 146 2.27 1.18 -16.53
CA CYS A 146 3.11 0.48 -17.50
C CYS A 146 2.54 0.53 -18.93
N LYS A 147 1.24 0.75 -19.09
CA LYS A 147 0.57 0.91 -20.40
C LYS A 147 0.43 2.38 -20.83
N ALA A 148 0.74 3.33 -19.95
CA ALA A 148 0.69 4.75 -20.24
C ALA A 148 1.60 5.13 -21.43
N SER A 149 1.38 6.30 -22.00
CA SER A 149 2.18 6.76 -23.13
C SER A 149 3.66 6.88 -22.73
N GLN A 150 4.57 6.75 -23.73
CA GLN A 150 6.00 6.94 -23.47
C GLN A 150 6.33 8.33 -22.89
N ALA A 151 5.54 9.34 -23.23
CA ALA A 151 5.71 10.70 -22.71
C ALA A 151 5.35 10.76 -21.23
N ASP A 152 4.25 10.14 -20.82
CA ASP A 152 3.81 10.08 -19.43
C ASP A 152 4.77 9.23 -18.58
N GLN A 153 5.19 8.06 -19.11
CA GLN A 153 6.21 7.25 -18.47
C GLN A 153 7.52 8.01 -18.27
N ALA A 154 8.03 8.69 -19.31
CA ALA A 154 9.27 9.46 -19.23
C ALA A 154 9.18 10.61 -18.20
N ALA A 155 7.99 11.16 -18.00
CA ALA A 155 7.76 12.21 -16.99
C ALA A 155 7.69 11.67 -15.57
N LEU A 156 7.14 10.47 -15.37
CA LEU A 156 6.87 9.88 -14.05
C LEU A 156 7.95 8.90 -13.59
N GLY A 157 8.41 8.02 -14.47
CA GLY A 157 9.32 6.93 -14.13
C GLY A 157 9.39 5.88 -15.22
N GLN A 158 9.57 4.63 -14.85
CA GLN A 158 9.68 3.52 -15.80
C GLN A 158 9.15 2.21 -15.26
N CYS A 159 8.65 1.36 -16.15
CA CYS A 159 8.26 -0.01 -15.86
C CYS A 159 9.48 -0.93 -15.95
N ILE A 160 9.75 -1.70 -14.90
CA ILE A 160 10.87 -2.65 -14.79
C ILE A 160 10.34 -3.95 -14.21
N ASP A 161 10.43 -5.04 -14.97
CA ASP A 161 10.05 -6.40 -14.55
C ASP A 161 8.64 -6.53 -13.96
N GLY A 162 7.72 -5.65 -14.37
CA GLY A 162 6.33 -5.64 -13.90
C GLY A 162 6.05 -4.63 -12.79
N ASP A 163 7.06 -4.06 -12.16
CA ASP A 163 6.93 -2.95 -11.21
C ASP A 163 7.05 -1.59 -11.91
N PHE A 164 6.43 -0.56 -11.38
CA PHE A 164 6.62 0.81 -11.85
C PHE A 164 7.44 1.62 -10.85
N ILE A 165 8.61 2.11 -11.29
CA ILE A 165 9.49 2.92 -10.45
C ILE A 165 9.27 4.39 -10.79
N LEU A 166 8.66 5.12 -9.87
CA LEU A 166 8.47 6.57 -9.94
C LEU A 166 9.79 7.26 -9.58
N THR A 167 10.33 8.03 -10.52
CA THR A 167 11.59 8.77 -10.38
C THR A 167 11.40 10.27 -10.51
N ALA A 168 10.18 10.71 -10.76
CA ALA A 168 9.83 12.12 -10.87
C ALA A 168 10.06 12.88 -9.56
N SER A 169 10.22 14.21 -9.65
CA SER A 169 10.27 15.05 -8.46
C SER A 169 8.93 15.08 -7.73
N THR A 170 8.95 15.43 -6.44
CA THR A 170 7.75 15.60 -5.61
C THR A 170 6.67 16.46 -6.29
N ASP A 171 7.06 17.59 -6.89
CA ASP A 171 6.11 18.51 -7.54
C ASP A 171 5.39 17.85 -8.73
N VAL A 172 6.13 17.08 -9.53
CA VAL A 172 5.57 16.35 -10.67
C VAL A 172 4.65 15.23 -10.21
N LEU A 173 5.05 14.49 -9.18
CA LEU A 173 4.24 13.42 -8.57
C LEU A 173 2.96 13.99 -7.96
N GLN A 174 3.03 15.10 -7.23
CA GLN A 174 1.85 15.79 -6.68
C GLN A 174 0.90 16.26 -7.77
N GLY A 175 1.45 16.84 -8.86
CA GLY A 175 0.66 17.25 -10.01
C GLY A 175 -0.11 16.06 -10.58
N TYR A 176 0.59 14.97 -10.85
CA TYR A 176 -0.01 13.75 -11.40
C TYR A 176 -1.08 13.16 -10.49
N VAL A 177 -0.77 12.97 -9.21
CA VAL A 177 -1.72 12.42 -8.22
C VAL A 177 -2.96 13.31 -8.09
N ARG A 178 -2.79 14.65 -8.11
CA ARG A 178 -3.89 15.61 -8.06
C ARG A 178 -4.80 15.50 -9.28
N ASP A 179 -4.20 15.45 -10.47
CA ASP A 179 -4.92 15.43 -11.75
C ASP A 179 -5.69 14.12 -11.96
N HIS A 180 -5.24 13.02 -11.31
CA HIS A 180 -5.84 11.70 -11.37
C HIS A 180 -6.48 11.24 -10.04
N SER A 181 -6.76 12.19 -9.13
CA SER A 181 -7.28 11.88 -7.80
C SER A 181 -8.61 11.10 -7.80
N ASP A 182 -9.42 11.27 -8.84
CA ASP A 182 -10.73 10.61 -9.02
C ASP A 182 -10.72 9.57 -10.15
N ASP A 183 -9.55 9.26 -10.71
CA ASP A 183 -9.43 8.28 -11.79
C ASP A 183 -9.28 6.87 -11.23
N GLU A 184 -10.34 6.07 -11.36
CA GLU A 184 -10.36 4.66 -10.93
C GLU A 184 -9.41 3.76 -11.73
N GLN A 185 -8.91 4.20 -12.89
CA GLN A 185 -7.88 3.46 -13.62
C GLN A 185 -6.53 3.61 -12.95
N VAL A 186 -6.26 4.76 -12.33
CA VAL A 186 -5.02 5.04 -11.60
C VAL A 186 -5.08 4.55 -10.15
N PHE A 187 -6.22 4.77 -9.49
CA PHE A 187 -6.48 4.35 -8.12
C PHE A 187 -7.74 3.49 -8.06
N PRO A 188 -7.67 2.22 -8.45
CA PRO A 188 -8.84 1.35 -8.47
C PRO A 188 -9.40 1.17 -7.06
N GLU A 189 -10.71 1.25 -6.94
CA GLU A 189 -11.36 0.73 -5.74
C GLU A 189 -11.17 -0.80 -5.76
N SER A 190 -10.88 -1.40 -4.60
CA SER A 190 -10.73 -2.86 -4.55
C SER A 190 -12.06 -3.50 -4.95
N ASP A 191 -12.06 -4.30 -6.02
CA ASP A 191 -13.25 -4.96 -6.59
C ASP A 191 -13.93 -5.93 -5.60
N ASP A 192 -13.25 -6.32 -4.54
CA ASP A 192 -13.68 -7.41 -3.67
C ASP A 192 -14.40 -6.95 -2.39
N GLY A 193 -14.62 -5.65 -2.21
CA GLY A 193 -15.24 -5.13 -0.97
C GLY A 193 -14.38 -5.37 0.28
N ASP A 194 -13.16 -5.87 0.10
CA ASP A 194 -12.21 -6.28 1.14
C ASP A 194 -11.45 -5.09 1.74
N GLY A 195 -12.17 -4.02 2.08
CA GLY A 195 -11.61 -2.99 2.92
C GLY A 195 -11.28 -3.56 4.32
N PHE A 196 -10.31 -2.96 4.96
CA PHE A 196 -10.02 -3.23 6.36
C PHE A 196 -11.20 -2.80 7.23
N ARG A 197 -11.63 -3.65 8.17
CA ARG A 197 -12.67 -3.36 9.16
C ARG A 197 -12.03 -2.93 10.48
N ARG A 198 -12.57 -1.89 11.10
CA ARG A 198 -12.12 -1.43 12.42
C ARG A 198 -12.41 -2.49 13.48
N VAL A 199 -11.37 -2.86 14.24
CA VAL A 199 -11.50 -3.81 15.37
C VAL A 199 -11.42 -3.08 16.70
N ALA A 200 -10.52 -2.08 16.84
CA ALA A 200 -10.35 -1.32 18.06
C ALA A 200 -9.98 0.13 17.77
N LYS A 201 -10.46 1.04 18.62
CA LYS A 201 -10.01 2.43 18.66
C LYS A 201 -8.91 2.61 19.71
N PRO A 202 -7.93 3.51 19.51
CA PRO A 202 -6.99 3.85 20.55
C PRO A 202 -7.74 4.34 21.79
N GLY A 203 -7.42 3.77 22.96
CA GLY A 203 -7.99 4.21 24.24
C GLY A 203 -9.33 3.60 24.63
N SER A 204 -9.87 2.63 23.91
CA SER A 204 -11.06 1.85 24.32
C SER A 204 -10.69 0.60 25.15
N ALA A 205 -9.62 0.65 25.94
CA ALA A 205 -9.39 -0.37 26.97
C ALA A 205 -10.39 -0.13 28.10
N GLU A 206 -11.33 -1.10 28.29
CA GLU A 206 -12.20 -1.20 29.47
C GLU A 206 -11.38 -1.51 30.73
#